data_b7407e29d9d390981af9720c56934193
#
_entry.id   b7407e29d9d390981af9720c56934193
#
_cell.length_a   1.000
_cell.length_b   1.000
_cell.length_c   1.000
_cell.angle_alpha   90.00
_cell.angle_beta   90.00
_cell.angle_gamma   90.00
#
_symmetry.space_group_name_H-M   'P 1'
#
loop_
_entity.id
_entity.type
_entity.pdbx_description
1 polymer ?
#
loop_
_entity_poly.entity_id
_entity_poly.type
_entity_poly.pdbx_seq_one_letter_code
_entity_poly.pdbx_strand_id
1 'polypeptide(L)'
;MRGFGIKDPTKRKKTIKFLIILLIIGVSVGVTSSIFQGFLGQSDPLKVCINDRNTPYKIYATLELHVDGNKADIPANIGFDNVEEDGLFDSVCQRTLYTVTGDGTIYAEWEEEWPFEIGHFLWIWDFPLKDMDLSKSRIIVNGQESELFINEPLVNGYNYKAVFTSKEHEQSKDTDFLPPDL
;
A
#
# COMPACT_ATOMS: atom_id res chain seq x y z
N MET A 1 -11.14 -6.06 -61.95
CA MET A 1 -10.36 -5.28 -60.94
C MET A 1 -10.55 -3.80 -61.25
N ARG A 2 -11.34 -3.07 -60.45
CA ARG A 2 -11.58 -1.63 -60.61
C ARG A 2 -10.48 -0.89 -59.82
N GLY A 3 -9.55 -0.27 -60.57
CA GLY A 3 -8.49 0.56 -60.02
C GLY A 3 -9.07 1.81 -59.31
N PHE A 4 -8.71 1.99 -58.07
CA PHE A 4 -8.98 3.20 -57.29
C PHE A 4 -8.18 4.37 -57.88
N GLY A 5 -8.74 5.02 -58.92
CA GLY A 5 -8.14 6.17 -59.56
C GLY A 5 -8.36 7.45 -58.74
N ILE A 6 -7.49 7.76 -57.82
CA ILE A 6 -7.44 9.08 -57.16
C ILE A 6 -6.70 10.05 -58.10
N LYS A 7 -7.41 10.58 -59.11
CA LYS A 7 -6.85 11.57 -60.05
C LYS A 7 -7.13 13.04 -59.67
N ASP A 8 -7.87 13.27 -58.56
CA ASP A 8 -8.27 14.62 -58.15
C ASP A 8 -7.40 15.10 -56.98
N PRO A 9 -6.58 16.17 -57.16
CA PRO A 9 -5.62 16.63 -56.16
C PRO A 9 -6.30 17.10 -54.84
N THR A 10 -7.55 17.57 -54.92
CA THR A 10 -8.31 18.00 -53.73
C THR A 10 -8.81 16.81 -52.89
N LYS A 11 -9.21 15.73 -53.54
CA LYS A 11 -9.58 14.47 -52.87
C LYS A 11 -8.37 13.79 -52.23
N ARG A 12 -7.22 13.82 -52.91
CA ARG A 12 -5.95 13.27 -52.38
C ARG A 12 -5.51 13.96 -51.09
N LYS A 13 -5.61 15.31 -51.01
CA LYS A 13 -5.29 16.07 -49.80
C LYS A 13 -6.23 15.73 -48.64
N LYS A 14 -7.51 15.52 -48.86
CA LYS A 14 -8.48 15.11 -47.85
C LYS A 14 -8.21 13.69 -47.34
N THR A 15 -7.91 12.76 -48.22
CA THR A 15 -7.59 11.37 -47.89
C THR A 15 -6.30 11.29 -47.09
N ILE A 16 -5.25 12.04 -47.43
CA ILE A 16 -4.00 12.11 -46.69
C ILE A 16 -4.23 12.65 -45.26
N LYS A 17 -5.00 13.74 -45.13
CA LYS A 17 -5.34 14.28 -43.80
C LYS A 17 -6.09 13.26 -42.95
N PHE A 18 -7.04 12.53 -43.54
CA PHE A 18 -7.79 11.48 -42.83
C PHE A 18 -6.87 10.32 -42.38
N LEU A 19 -5.94 9.88 -43.23
CA LEU A 19 -4.97 8.85 -42.92
C LEU A 19 -4.01 9.28 -41.78
N ILE A 20 -3.58 10.56 -41.80
CA ILE A 20 -2.72 11.10 -40.74
C ILE A 20 -3.49 11.12 -39.40
N ILE A 21 -4.75 11.52 -39.37
CA ILE A 21 -5.59 11.53 -38.17
C ILE A 21 -5.75 10.10 -37.63
N LEU A 22 -6.03 9.12 -38.49
CA LEU A 22 -6.13 7.71 -38.07
C LEU A 22 -4.82 7.18 -37.53
N LEU A 23 -3.69 7.55 -38.10
CA LEU A 23 -2.37 7.16 -37.65
C LEU A 23 -2.07 7.76 -36.25
N ILE A 24 -2.39 9.04 -36.04
CA ILE A 24 -2.20 9.69 -34.72
C ILE A 24 -3.08 9.00 -33.65
N ILE A 25 -4.35 8.72 -33.98
CA ILE A 25 -5.25 8.01 -33.06
C ILE A 25 -4.71 6.61 -32.76
N GLY A 26 -4.27 5.87 -33.78
CA GLY A 26 -3.72 4.52 -33.60
C GLY A 26 -2.46 4.50 -32.72
N VAL A 27 -1.55 5.44 -32.91
CA VAL A 27 -0.33 5.58 -32.10
C VAL A 27 -0.69 6.00 -30.67
N SER A 28 -1.61 6.95 -30.48
CA SER A 28 -1.99 7.40 -29.15
C SER A 28 -2.66 6.27 -28.33
N VAL A 29 -3.54 5.48 -28.95
CA VAL A 29 -4.17 4.31 -28.28
C VAL A 29 -3.13 3.23 -28.00
N GLY A 30 -2.19 2.98 -28.93
CA GLY A 30 -1.13 1.98 -28.71
C GLY A 30 -0.20 2.36 -27.55
N VAL A 31 0.23 3.61 -27.46
CA VAL A 31 1.09 4.09 -26.39
C VAL A 31 0.38 4.05 -25.03
N THR A 32 -0.89 4.53 -24.97
CA THR A 32 -1.66 4.49 -23.71
C THR A 32 -1.92 3.07 -23.24
N SER A 33 -2.23 2.13 -24.16
CA SER A 33 -2.44 0.72 -23.77
C SER A 33 -1.16 0.05 -23.27
N SER A 34 0.01 0.36 -23.85
CA SER A 34 1.29 -0.19 -23.40
C SER A 34 1.68 0.32 -22.00
N ILE A 35 1.45 1.60 -21.72
CA ILE A 35 1.69 2.18 -20.39
C ILE A 35 0.73 1.52 -19.37
N PHE A 36 -0.54 1.37 -19.74
CA PHE A 36 -1.56 0.78 -18.87
C PHE A 36 -1.29 -0.71 -18.55
N GLN A 37 -0.80 -1.46 -19.54
CA GLN A 37 -0.37 -2.86 -19.33
C GLN A 37 0.86 -2.97 -18.43
N GLY A 38 1.79 -2.03 -18.49
CA GLY A 38 2.91 -1.94 -17.56
C GLY A 38 2.46 -1.72 -16.12
N PHE A 39 1.45 -0.90 -15.92
CA PHE A 39 0.85 -0.69 -14.58
C PHE A 39 0.04 -1.90 -14.08
N LEU A 40 -0.68 -2.60 -14.96
CA LEU A 40 -1.48 -3.78 -14.59
C LEU A 40 -0.65 -5.06 -14.41
N GLY A 41 0.56 -5.08 -14.95
CA GLY A 41 1.48 -6.23 -14.86
C GLY A 41 2.33 -6.25 -13.60
N GLN A 42 2.41 -5.15 -12.86
CA GLN A 42 3.09 -5.11 -11.57
C GLN A 42 2.15 -5.69 -10.51
N SER A 43 2.47 -6.88 -10.03
CA SER A 43 1.75 -7.46 -8.89
C SER A 43 1.90 -6.52 -7.69
N ASP A 44 0.77 -6.17 -7.07
CA ASP A 44 0.74 -5.34 -5.86
C ASP A 44 1.56 -6.03 -4.76
N PRO A 45 2.68 -5.45 -4.31
CA PRO A 45 3.54 -6.08 -3.32
C PRO A 45 2.80 -6.50 -2.05
N LEU A 46 1.77 -5.76 -1.67
CA LEU A 46 1.04 -6.01 -0.42
C LEU A 46 0.14 -7.25 -0.48
N LYS A 47 -0.16 -7.77 -1.69
CA LYS A 47 -1.12 -8.88 -1.90
C LYS A 47 -0.48 -10.20 -2.26
N VAL A 48 0.82 -10.23 -2.45
CA VAL A 48 1.53 -11.42 -2.93
C VAL A 48 2.45 -12.01 -1.87
N CYS A 49 2.74 -13.30 -2.02
CA CYS A 49 3.75 -13.99 -1.22
C CYS A 49 5.14 -13.77 -1.83
N ILE A 50 6.18 -13.65 -0.99
CA ILE A 50 7.57 -13.45 -1.42
C ILE A 50 8.46 -14.68 -1.24
N ASN A 51 7.92 -15.81 -0.77
CA ASN A 51 8.67 -16.99 -0.37
C ASN A 51 9.73 -17.47 -1.40
N ASP A 52 9.37 -17.39 -2.69
CA ASP A 52 10.21 -17.87 -3.78
C ASP A 52 10.78 -16.71 -4.65
N ARG A 53 10.68 -15.47 -4.17
CA ARG A 53 11.11 -14.29 -4.93
C ARG A 53 12.49 -13.83 -4.50
N ASN A 54 13.25 -13.29 -5.46
CA ASN A 54 14.47 -12.57 -5.14
C ASN A 54 14.09 -11.18 -4.59
N THR A 55 14.42 -10.91 -3.33
CA THR A 55 14.08 -9.68 -2.62
C THR A 55 15.34 -8.91 -2.21
N PRO A 56 16.06 -8.28 -3.16
CA PRO A 56 17.27 -7.51 -2.85
C PRO A 56 16.99 -6.23 -2.07
N TYR A 57 15.79 -5.65 -2.21
CA TYR A 57 15.38 -4.47 -1.46
C TYR A 57 14.87 -4.87 -0.09
N LYS A 58 15.52 -4.37 0.98
CA LYS A 58 15.20 -4.72 2.36
C LYS A 58 15.22 -3.50 3.26
N ILE A 59 14.21 -3.38 4.10
CA ILE A 59 14.09 -2.37 5.15
C ILE A 59 13.94 -3.09 6.49
N TYR A 60 14.61 -2.58 7.51
CA TYR A 60 14.47 -2.96 8.91
C TYR A 60 14.12 -1.69 9.70
N ALA A 61 12.96 -1.68 10.33
CA ALA A 61 12.49 -0.56 11.13
C ALA A 61 11.93 -1.09 12.45
N THR A 62 11.92 -0.26 13.49
CA THR A 62 11.28 -0.59 14.76
C THR A 62 10.01 0.21 14.95
N LEU A 63 8.95 -0.44 15.41
CA LEU A 63 7.68 0.18 15.75
C LEU A 63 7.36 -0.06 17.22
N GLU A 64 7.09 1.00 17.95
CA GLU A 64 6.49 0.96 19.28
C GLU A 64 5.02 1.39 19.17
N LEU A 65 4.11 0.57 19.65
CA LEU A 65 2.68 0.84 19.60
C LEU A 65 2.15 1.28 20.96
N HIS A 66 1.37 2.34 20.97
CA HIS A 66 0.62 2.81 22.14
C HIS A 66 -0.85 2.95 21.77
N VAL A 67 -1.73 2.44 22.60
CA VAL A 67 -3.18 2.59 22.46
C VAL A 67 -3.73 3.11 23.79
N ASP A 68 -4.45 4.23 23.75
CA ASP A 68 -5.04 4.89 24.94
C ASP A 68 -4.04 5.19 26.05
N GLY A 69 -2.82 5.57 25.64
CA GLY A 69 -1.71 5.90 26.53
C GLY A 69 -0.93 4.70 27.09
N ASN A 70 -1.36 3.47 26.80
CA ASN A 70 -0.69 2.25 27.25
C ASN A 70 0.14 1.66 26.10
N LYS A 71 1.31 1.13 26.42
CA LYS A 71 2.11 0.38 25.45
C LYS A 71 1.35 -0.92 25.10
N ALA A 72 1.17 -1.17 23.82
CA ALA A 72 0.56 -2.39 23.31
C ALA A 72 1.63 -3.29 22.68
N ASP A 73 1.45 -4.60 22.78
CA ASP A 73 2.35 -5.58 22.21
C ASP A 73 2.07 -5.73 20.70
N ILE A 74 3.14 -5.82 19.93
CA ILE A 74 3.07 -6.16 18.51
C ILE A 74 3.31 -7.66 18.39
N PRO A 75 2.37 -8.44 17.82
CA PRO A 75 2.54 -9.89 17.71
C PRO A 75 3.75 -10.28 16.86
N ALA A 76 4.32 -11.42 17.15
CA ALA A 76 5.23 -12.10 16.23
C ALA A 76 4.44 -12.69 15.06
N ASN A 77 5.15 -12.93 13.95
CA ASN A 77 4.62 -13.58 12.75
C ASN A 77 3.46 -12.83 12.05
N ILE A 78 3.35 -11.52 12.22
CA ILE A 78 2.52 -10.71 11.34
C ILE A 78 3.04 -10.87 9.91
N GLY A 79 2.14 -10.98 8.92
CA GLY A 79 2.51 -11.15 7.52
C GLY A 79 2.89 -12.57 7.12
N PHE A 80 2.61 -13.57 7.98
CA PHE A 80 2.72 -14.98 7.67
C PHE A 80 1.32 -15.60 7.68
N ASP A 81 0.81 -15.93 6.49
CA ASP A 81 -0.49 -16.53 6.30
C ASP A 81 -0.33 -18.02 5.98
N ASN A 82 -1.14 -18.87 6.61
CA ASN A 82 -1.25 -20.25 6.21
C ASN A 82 -2.15 -20.33 4.96
N VAL A 83 -1.61 -20.84 3.86
CA VAL A 83 -2.37 -21.08 2.63
C VAL A 83 -2.74 -22.56 2.60
N GLU A 84 -4.02 -22.85 2.69
CA GLU A 84 -4.54 -24.19 2.46
C GLU A 84 -4.54 -24.47 0.94
N GLU A 85 -3.55 -25.19 0.46
CA GLU A 85 -3.55 -25.77 -0.89
C GLU A 85 -4.09 -27.20 -0.83
N ASP A 86 -5.27 -27.41 -1.41
CA ASP A 86 -5.91 -28.72 -1.74
C ASP A 86 -5.42 -29.96 -0.97
N GLY A 87 -5.26 -29.84 0.36
CA GLY A 87 -5.20 -30.99 1.27
C GLY A 87 -3.90 -31.78 1.34
N LEU A 88 -2.78 -31.35 0.74
CA LEU A 88 -1.53 -32.11 0.75
C LEU A 88 -0.31 -31.41 1.34
N PHE A 89 -0.23 -30.08 1.35
CA PHE A 89 0.84 -29.32 2.01
C PHE A 89 0.32 -27.95 2.44
N ASP A 90 0.42 -27.63 3.73
CA ASP A 90 0.25 -26.28 4.24
C ASP A 90 1.45 -25.44 3.78
N SER A 91 1.28 -24.60 2.78
CA SER A 91 2.30 -23.62 2.41
C SER A 91 2.11 -22.35 3.24
N VAL A 92 3.20 -21.79 3.73
CA VAL A 92 3.19 -20.51 4.46
C VAL A 92 3.43 -19.40 3.45
N CYS A 93 2.49 -18.46 3.33
CA CYS A 93 2.67 -17.25 2.54
C CYS A 93 3.35 -16.18 3.40
N GLN A 94 4.59 -15.84 3.10
CA GLN A 94 5.25 -14.69 3.68
C GLN A 94 4.92 -13.44 2.86
N ARG A 95 4.34 -12.44 3.50
CA ARG A 95 4.05 -11.12 2.90
C ARG A 95 5.32 -10.29 2.80
N THR A 96 5.24 -9.19 2.06
CA THR A 96 6.33 -8.22 1.90
C THR A 96 6.67 -7.44 3.17
N LEU A 97 5.69 -7.23 4.04
CA LEU A 97 5.85 -6.63 5.36
C LEU A 97 5.51 -7.65 6.41
N TYR A 98 6.43 -7.87 7.35
CA TYR A 98 6.24 -8.92 8.35
C TYR A 98 7.03 -8.63 9.64
N THR A 99 6.67 -9.35 10.72
CA THR A 99 7.45 -9.44 11.95
C THR A 99 7.84 -10.89 12.21
N VAL A 100 9.04 -11.12 12.75
CA VAL A 100 9.48 -12.46 13.17
C VAL A 100 9.25 -12.64 14.68
N THR A 101 9.53 -11.59 15.44
CA THR A 101 9.45 -11.56 16.89
C THR A 101 8.50 -10.47 17.36
N GLY A 102 8.06 -10.54 18.60
CA GLY A 102 7.19 -9.53 19.24
C GLY A 102 7.93 -8.31 19.78
N ASP A 103 9.15 -8.03 19.31
CA ASP A 103 9.97 -6.89 19.76
C ASP A 103 9.65 -5.58 19.04
N GLY A 104 8.74 -5.64 18.06
CA GLY A 104 8.34 -4.49 17.23
C GLY A 104 9.23 -4.26 16.02
N THR A 105 10.16 -5.16 15.70
CA THR A 105 10.95 -5.07 14.46
C THR A 105 10.10 -5.44 13.26
N ILE A 106 9.93 -4.49 12.33
CA ILE A 106 9.25 -4.67 11.06
C ILE A 106 10.30 -4.91 9.98
N TYR A 107 10.05 -5.92 9.17
CA TYR A 107 10.81 -6.25 7.96
C TYR A 107 9.98 -5.89 6.76
N ALA A 108 10.58 -5.20 5.78
CA ALA A 108 9.98 -4.97 4.47
C ALA A 108 10.93 -5.48 3.40
N GLU A 109 10.45 -6.36 2.52
CA GLU A 109 11.27 -6.96 1.47
C GLU A 109 10.52 -6.97 0.13
N TRP A 110 11.25 -6.62 -0.97
CA TRP A 110 10.70 -6.66 -2.32
C TRP A 110 11.78 -6.82 -3.38
N GLU A 111 11.35 -7.03 -4.63
CA GLU A 111 12.22 -7.19 -5.80
C GLU A 111 12.92 -5.88 -6.16
N GLU A 112 12.24 -4.73 -5.98
CA GLU A 112 12.70 -3.40 -6.29
C GLU A 112 12.39 -2.45 -5.14
N GLU A 113 12.95 -1.24 -5.18
CA GLU A 113 12.61 -0.18 -4.24
C GLU A 113 11.11 0.14 -4.32
N TRP A 114 10.43 0.03 -3.18
CA TRP A 114 9.00 0.28 -3.06
C TRP A 114 8.74 1.19 -1.86
N PRO A 115 7.87 2.20 -1.99
CA PRO A 115 7.54 3.13 -0.90
C PRO A 115 6.60 2.45 0.12
N PHE A 116 7.15 1.54 0.92
CA PHE A 116 6.39 0.95 2.02
C PHE A 116 6.09 2.02 3.06
N GLU A 117 4.90 1.98 3.64
CA GLU A 117 4.39 2.92 4.64
C GLU A 117 3.98 2.18 5.92
N ILE A 118 3.90 2.90 7.03
CA ILE A 118 3.38 2.36 8.30
C ILE A 118 1.95 1.82 8.11
N GLY A 119 1.12 2.52 7.35
CA GLY A 119 -0.25 2.09 7.04
C GLY A 119 -0.33 0.75 6.32
N HIS A 120 0.63 0.45 5.44
CA HIS A 120 0.72 -0.85 4.78
C HIS A 120 0.97 -1.98 5.78
N PHE A 121 1.85 -1.76 6.75
CA PHE A 121 2.10 -2.72 7.82
C PHE A 121 0.87 -2.93 8.70
N LEU A 122 0.22 -1.84 9.13
CA LEU A 122 -1.01 -1.91 9.92
C LEU A 122 -2.14 -2.63 9.17
N TRP A 123 -2.21 -2.48 7.85
CA TRP A 123 -3.17 -3.18 7.01
C TRP A 123 -2.88 -4.69 6.93
N ILE A 124 -1.61 -5.09 6.75
CA ILE A 124 -1.22 -6.51 6.73
C ILE A 124 -1.47 -7.17 8.09
N TRP A 125 -1.28 -6.43 9.16
CA TRP A 125 -1.56 -6.89 10.52
C TRP A 125 -3.05 -7.02 10.83
N ASP A 126 -3.93 -6.42 10.01
CA ASP A 126 -5.36 -6.25 10.30
C ASP A 126 -5.60 -5.44 11.59
N PHE A 127 -4.74 -4.43 11.82
CA PHE A 127 -4.88 -3.54 12.98
C PHE A 127 -6.22 -2.78 12.89
N PRO A 128 -7.02 -2.69 14.00
CA PRO A 128 -8.37 -2.14 13.97
C PRO A 128 -8.41 -0.61 13.87
N LEU A 129 -7.82 -0.05 12.79
CA LEU A 129 -7.81 1.40 12.52
C LEU A 129 -9.20 2.03 12.49
N LYS A 130 -10.23 1.25 12.15
CA LYS A 130 -11.62 1.73 12.11
C LYS A 130 -12.15 2.10 13.49
N ASP A 131 -11.61 1.48 14.54
CA ASP A 131 -12.03 1.69 15.93
C ASP A 131 -11.21 2.80 16.60
N MET A 132 -10.21 3.34 15.89
CA MET A 132 -9.37 4.43 16.36
C MET A 132 -9.89 5.79 15.92
N ASP A 133 -9.77 6.79 16.79
CA ASP A 133 -9.94 8.20 16.46
C ASP A 133 -8.65 8.72 15.81
N LEU A 134 -8.64 8.73 14.48
CA LEU A 134 -7.47 9.13 13.70
C LEU A 134 -7.11 10.61 13.88
N SER A 135 -8.07 11.45 14.30
CA SER A 135 -7.81 12.88 14.53
C SER A 135 -6.99 13.15 15.80
N LYS A 136 -6.98 12.19 16.73
CA LYS A 136 -6.24 12.24 17.99
C LYS A 136 -5.05 11.26 18.01
N SER A 137 -4.89 10.53 16.94
CA SER A 137 -3.79 9.58 16.75
C SER A 137 -2.63 10.25 16.03
N ARG A 138 -1.40 9.77 16.26
CA ARG A 138 -0.19 10.31 15.64
C ARG A 138 0.89 9.26 15.47
N ILE A 139 1.76 9.50 14.49
CA ILE A 139 2.99 8.74 14.29
C ILE A 139 4.17 9.65 14.61
N ILE A 140 5.12 9.14 15.37
CA ILE A 140 6.35 9.83 15.74
C ILE A 140 7.50 9.06 15.11
N VAL A 141 8.37 9.73 14.37
CA VAL A 141 9.52 9.17 13.66
C VAL A 141 10.79 9.75 14.27
N ASN A 142 11.64 8.91 14.84
CA ASN A 142 12.89 9.33 15.50
C ASN A 142 12.68 10.48 16.51
N GLY A 143 11.53 10.50 17.19
CA GLY A 143 11.18 11.50 18.21
C GLY A 143 10.48 12.77 17.68
N GLN A 144 10.21 12.87 16.38
CA GLN A 144 9.47 13.97 15.76
C GLN A 144 8.12 13.49 15.23
N GLU A 145 7.06 14.24 15.45
CA GLU A 145 5.73 13.93 14.93
C GLU A 145 5.70 14.07 13.41
N SER A 146 5.17 13.04 12.71
CA SER A 146 5.03 13.04 11.27
C SER A 146 3.73 13.73 10.85
N GLU A 147 3.81 14.57 9.82
CA GLU A 147 2.65 15.17 9.15
C GLU A 147 1.94 14.16 8.22
N LEU A 148 2.63 13.09 7.79
CA LEU A 148 2.10 12.09 6.87
C LEU A 148 1.26 11.01 7.59
N PHE A 149 1.35 10.95 8.92
CA PHE A 149 0.63 9.99 9.75
C PHE A 149 0.87 8.54 9.28
N ILE A 150 -0.18 7.75 9.02
CA ILE A 150 -0.06 6.35 8.58
C ILE A 150 0.59 6.21 7.19
N ASN A 151 0.63 7.28 6.38
CA ASN A 151 1.31 7.31 5.09
C ASN A 151 2.81 7.63 5.23
N GLU A 152 3.33 7.66 6.47
CA GLU A 152 4.76 7.84 6.70
C GLU A 152 5.55 6.68 6.12
N PRO A 153 6.54 6.93 5.23
CA PRO A 153 7.32 5.88 4.61
C PRO A 153 8.22 5.16 5.62
N LEU A 154 8.35 3.85 5.43
CA LEU A 154 9.30 3.02 6.17
C LEU A 154 10.72 3.27 5.64
N VAL A 155 11.61 3.69 6.51
CA VAL A 155 13.02 3.94 6.21
C VAL A 155 13.90 3.01 7.04
N ASN A 156 14.92 2.47 6.41
CA ASN A 156 15.83 1.54 7.07
C ASN A 156 16.53 2.17 8.29
N GLY A 157 16.46 1.48 9.42
CA GLY A 157 17.06 1.91 10.69
C GLY A 157 16.26 2.96 11.47
N TYR A 158 15.06 3.34 11.01
CA TYR A 158 14.23 4.33 11.72
C TYR A 158 13.42 3.69 12.85
N ASN A 159 13.14 4.53 13.86
CA ASN A 159 12.30 4.17 14.99
C ASN A 159 10.96 4.92 14.87
N TYR A 160 9.90 4.17 14.83
CA TYR A 160 8.53 4.66 14.74
C TYR A 160 7.82 4.42 16.07
N LYS A 161 7.02 5.40 16.48
CA LYS A 161 6.11 5.26 17.60
C LYS A 161 4.71 5.63 17.14
N ALA A 162 3.83 4.65 17.07
CA ALA A 162 2.43 4.84 16.75
C ALA A 162 1.64 5.05 18.04
N VAL A 163 0.93 6.15 18.13
CA VAL A 163 0.07 6.50 19.26
C VAL A 163 -1.35 6.63 18.77
N PHE A 164 -2.20 5.69 19.17
CA PHE A 164 -3.61 5.66 18.81
C PHE A 164 -4.49 5.94 20.01
N THR A 165 -5.62 6.59 19.76
CA THR A 165 -6.70 6.79 20.73
C THR A 165 -7.93 6.05 20.22
N SER A 166 -8.53 5.16 21.02
CA SER A 166 -9.75 4.48 20.63
C SER A 166 -10.97 5.39 20.73
N LYS A 167 -11.97 5.18 19.88
CA LYS A 167 -13.25 5.90 19.93
C LYS A 167 -14.01 5.65 21.23
N GLU A 168 -13.93 4.43 21.77
CA GLU A 168 -14.57 4.06 23.03
C GLU A 168 -13.94 4.77 24.23
N HIS A 169 -12.63 4.90 24.24
CA HIS A 169 -11.90 5.62 25.31
C HIS A 169 -12.30 7.10 25.38
N GLU A 170 -12.56 7.71 24.23
CA GLU A 170 -13.01 9.10 24.15
C GLU A 170 -14.43 9.26 24.68
N GLN A 171 -15.33 8.34 24.35
CA GLN A 171 -16.70 8.37 24.86
C GLN A 171 -16.76 8.19 26.38
N SER A 172 -15.85 7.39 26.97
CA SER A 172 -15.79 7.20 28.43
C SER A 172 -15.33 8.46 29.17
N LYS A 173 -14.47 9.28 28.57
CA LYS A 173 -14.02 10.54 29.17
C LYS A 173 -15.13 11.60 29.19
N ASP A 174 -15.98 11.62 28.16
CA ASP A 174 -17.11 12.56 28.07
C ASP A 174 -18.22 12.24 29.07
N THR A 175 -18.38 10.98 29.48
CA THR A 175 -19.39 10.55 30.46
C THR A 175 -18.98 10.80 31.91
N ASP A 176 -17.67 10.91 32.21
CA ASP A 176 -17.18 11.24 33.55
C ASP A 176 -17.42 12.73 33.93
N PHE A 177 -17.91 13.56 33.00
CA PHE A 177 -18.19 14.98 33.21
C PHE A 177 -19.66 15.28 33.50
N LEU A 178 -20.50 14.28 33.76
CA LEU A 178 -21.84 14.54 34.25
C LEU A 178 -21.78 14.98 35.73
N PRO A 179 -22.29 16.19 36.06
CA PRO A 179 -22.37 16.61 37.46
C PRO A 179 -23.27 15.62 38.22
N PRO A 180 -22.91 15.29 39.45
CA PRO A 180 -23.78 14.45 40.26
C PRO A 180 -25.15 15.10 40.35
N ASP A 181 -26.18 14.30 40.05
CA ASP A 181 -27.56 14.72 40.10
C ASP A 181 -27.87 15.43 41.44
N LEU A 182 -28.37 16.66 41.35
CA LEU A 182 -28.87 17.45 42.47
C LEU A 182 -30.22 16.89 42.93
#